data_d18035585e3703c1aeaf800788d3aa0b
#
_entry.id   d18035585e3703c1aeaf800788d3aa0b
#
_cell.length_a   1.000
_cell.length_b   1.000
_cell.length_c   1.000
_cell.angle_alpha   90.00
_cell.angle_beta   90.00
_cell.angle_gamma   90.00
#
_symmetry.space_group_name_H-M   'P 1'
#
loop_
_entity.id
_entity.type
_entity.pdbx_description
1 polymer ?
#
loop_
_entity_poly.entity_id
_entity_poly.type
_entity_poly.pdbx_seq_one_letter_code
_entity_poly.pdbx_strand_id
1 'polypeptide(L)'
;AYDLIILDEMMPGMTGLETLPKIKEVRPTTPVIMVTKSEEENIMDKAVGSKIADYLIKPVNPNQVLLSIKKNVHSQQLVTEQTTADYRSEFGRISSSLQMAETFGDWCSLYRKLANWEVDLSESTDQSIKEVLTYQKSEANQEFCKFVRRNYYNWINKRSDDTPVMSHTLMRTNIFPVVDENPKTTLLLIDNFRYDQWR
;
A
#
# COMPACT_ATOMS: atom_id res chain seq x y z
N ALA A 1 2.96 -11.28 -23.75
CA ALA A 1 2.76 -10.04 -22.96
C ALA A 1 3.99 -9.17 -23.17
N TYR A 2 3.80 -7.86 -23.19
CA TYR A 2 4.90 -6.87 -23.28
C TYR A 2 4.98 -6.14 -21.96
N ASP A 3 6.19 -5.94 -21.47
CA ASP A 3 6.44 -5.27 -20.18
C ASP A 3 6.50 -3.74 -20.34
N LEU A 4 6.73 -3.26 -21.59
CA LEU A 4 6.77 -1.85 -21.94
C LEU A 4 6.52 -1.68 -23.44
N ILE A 5 5.95 -0.55 -23.85
CA ILE A 5 5.74 -0.17 -25.23
C ILE A 5 6.46 1.17 -25.50
N ILE A 6 7.25 1.23 -26.56
CA ILE A 6 7.80 2.48 -27.08
C ILE A 6 6.98 2.85 -28.31
N LEU A 7 6.38 4.04 -28.29
CA LEU A 7 5.43 4.50 -29.27
C LEU A 7 5.93 5.78 -29.94
N ASP A 8 6.11 5.74 -31.27
CA ASP A 8 6.41 6.95 -32.03
C ASP A 8 5.15 7.78 -32.25
N GLU A 9 5.24 9.09 -32.05
CA GLU A 9 4.14 10.00 -32.36
C GLU A 9 3.88 10.09 -33.89
N MET A 10 4.95 10.15 -34.67
CA MET A 10 4.87 10.34 -36.11
C MET A 10 4.81 8.99 -36.83
N MET A 11 3.66 8.37 -36.91
CA MET A 11 3.44 7.11 -37.62
C MET A 11 2.49 7.31 -38.82
N PRO A 12 2.69 6.58 -39.95
CA PRO A 12 1.75 6.61 -41.06
C PRO A 12 0.36 6.08 -40.66
N GLY A 13 -0.70 6.81 -41.00
CA GLY A 13 -2.07 6.42 -40.79
C GLY A 13 -2.64 6.89 -39.42
N MET A 14 -2.11 6.43 -38.32
CA MET A 14 -2.59 6.81 -36.96
C MET A 14 -1.43 7.33 -36.13
N THR A 15 -1.62 8.46 -35.45
CA THR A 15 -0.58 9.05 -34.60
C THR A 15 -0.39 8.26 -33.31
N GLY A 16 0.73 8.49 -32.60
CA GLY A 16 0.96 7.92 -31.28
C GLY A 16 -0.10 8.30 -30.27
N LEU A 17 -0.52 9.57 -30.25
CA LEU A 17 -1.59 10.07 -29.35
C LEU A 17 -2.95 9.42 -29.64
N GLU A 18 -3.26 9.11 -30.91
CA GLU A 18 -4.49 8.41 -31.27
C GLU A 18 -4.42 6.91 -30.96
N THR A 19 -3.22 6.34 -30.95
CA THR A 19 -2.96 4.92 -30.66
C THR A 19 -2.95 4.64 -29.16
N LEU A 20 -2.46 5.58 -28.35
CA LEU A 20 -2.27 5.43 -26.91
C LEU A 20 -3.55 5.04 -26.15
N PRO A 21 -4.73 5.68 -26.37
CA PRO A 21 -5.97 5.25 -25.70
C PRO A 21 -6.35 3.81 -26.02
N LYS A 22 -6.17 3.38 -27.27
CA LYS A 22 -6.46 1.99 -27.71
C LYS A 22 -5.54 0.98 -27.04
N ILE A 23 -4.27 1.33 -26.86
CA ILE A 23 -3.34 0.51 -26.08
C ILE A 23 -3.82 0.39 -24.63
N LYS A 24 -4.22 1.51 -24.03
CA LYS A 24 -4.65 1.55 -22.64
C LYS A 24 -6.01 0.86 -22.39
N GLU A 25 -6.88 0.79 -23.38
CA GLU A 25 -8.11 -0.03 -23.30
C GLU A 25 -7.78 -1.53 -23.21
N VAL A 26 -6.80 -2.01 -23.98
CA VAL A 26 -6.43 -3.43 -24.00
C VAL A 26 -5.45 -3.79 -22.87
N ARG A 27 -4.60 -2.86 -22.49
CA ARG A 27 -3.50 -3.03 -21.52
C ARG A 27 -3.35 -1.79 -20.63
N PRO A 28 -4.23 -1.59 -19.65
CA PRO A 28 -4.25 -0.38 -18.81
C PRO A 28 -2.96 -0.14 -18.03
N THR A 29 -2.31 -1.22 -17.58
CA THR A 29 -1.13 -1.19 -16.70
C THR A 29 0.20 -1.16 -17.43
N THR A 30 0.25 -1.55 -18.71
CA THR A 30 1.51 -1.58 -19.47
C THR A 30 2.03 -0.15 -19.67
N PRO A 31 3.26 0.18 -19.22
CA PRO A 31 3.85 1.49 -19.40
C PRO A 31 4.10 1.77 -20.88
N VAL A 32 3.81 3.00 -21.30
CA VAL A 32 4.03 3.47 -22.67
C VAL A 32 4.96 4.67 -22.63
N ILE A 33 6.10 4.58 -23.32
CA ILE A 33 7.03 5.67 -23.54
C ILE A 33 6.74 6.25 -24.93
N MET A 34 6.43 7.53 -24.99
CA MET A 34 6.21 8.22 -26.27
C MET A 34 7.51 8.83 -26.78
N VAL A 35 7.77 8.68 -28.10
CA VAL A 35 8.94 9.25 -28.76
C VAL A 35 8.47 10.16 -29.88
N THR A 36 8.93 11.42 -29.91
CA THR A 36 8.48 12.42 -30.89
C THR A 36 9.61 13.35 -31.35
N LYS A 37 9.39 14.03 -32.46
CA LYS A 37 10.27 15.12 -32.95
C LYS A 37 9.82 16.50 -32.48
N SER A 38 8.62 16.63 -31.95
CA SER A 38 8.04 17.92 -31.61
C SER A 38 8.23 18.24 -30.12
N GLU A 39 8.66 19.45 -29.83
CA GLU A 39 8.68 20.06 -28.48
C GLU A 39 7.40 20.85 -28.21
N GLU A 40 6.35 20.68 -29.01
CA GLU A 40 5.11 21.42 -28.85
C GLU A 40 4.44 21.07 -27.51
N GLU A 41 4.27 22.08 -26.69
CA GLU A 41 3.68 22.02 -25.34
C GLU A 41 2.30 21.34 -25.36
N ASN A 42 1.49 21.55 -26.40
CA ASN A 42 0.19 20.93 -26.59
C ASN A 42 0.22 19.40 -26.76
N ILE A 43 1.29 18.84 -27.32
CA ILE A 43 1.45 17.39 -27.48
C ILE A 43 1.87 16.79 -26.17
N MET A 44 2.74 17.48 -25.43
CA MET A 44 3.22 17.07 -24.12
C MET A 44 2.08 17.04 -23.10
N ASP A 45 1.24 18.07 -23.05
CA ASP A 45 0.08 18.14 -22.14
C ASP A 45 -0.96 17.04 -22.42
N LYS A 46 -1.25 16.79 -23.70
CA LYS A 46 -2.15 15.69 -24.09
C LYS A 46 -1.58 14.32 -23.74
N ALA A 47 -0.30 14.13 -23.94
CA ALA A 47 0.40 12.87 -23.63
C ALA A 47 0.41 12.61 -22.12
N VAL A 48 0.72 13.62 -21.30
CA VAL A 48 0.68 13.54 -19.83
C VAL A 48 -0.76 13.27 -19.35
N GLY A 49 -1.76 13.96 -19.88
CA GLY A 49 -3.17 13.72 -19.58
C GLY A 49 -3.65 12.31 -19.96
N SER A 50 -2.98 11.65 -20.91
CA SER A 50 -3.31 10.29 -21.38
C SER A 50 -2.53 9.17 -20.66
N LYS A 51 -1.92 9.46 -19.51
CA LYS A 51 -1.21 8.48 -18.64
C LYS A 51 -0.03 7.77 -19.35
N ILE A 52 0.80 8.51 -20.06
CA ILE A 52 2.10 7.97 -20.52
C ILE A 52 3.05 7.78 -19.34
N ALA A 53 3.98 6.84 -19.49
CA ALA A 53 4.98 6.56 -18.47
C ALA A 53 6.21 7.47 -18.60
N ASP A 54 6.57 7.86 -19.83
CA ASP A 54 7.66 8.77 -20.11
C ASP A 54 7.56 9.36 -21.54
N TYR A 55 8.33 10.42 -21.80
CA TYR A 55 8.33 11.16 -23.05
C TYR A 55 9.76 11.45 -23.50
N LEU A 56 10.11 11.10 -24.73
CA LEU A 56 11.46 11.27 -25.29
C LEU A 56 11.41 12.08 -26.57
N ILE A 57 12.31 13.05 -26.72
CA ILE A 57 12.41 13.93 -27.89
C ILE A 57 13.53 13.43 -28.81
N LYS A 58 13.23 13.29 -30.10
CA LYS A 58 14.23 12.94 -31.14
C LYS A 58 15.12 14.15 -31.45
N PRO A 59 16.44 13.97 -31.60
CA PRO A 59 17.19 12.71 -31.60
C PRO A 59 17.35 12.12 -30.20
N VAL A 60 16.93 10.87 -30.02
CA VAL A 60 16.93 10.23 -28.69
C VAL A 60 18.33 9.67 -28.41
N ASN A 61 18.88 10.05 -27.25
CA ASN A 61 20.11 9.46 -26.75
C ASN A 61 19.84 8.03 -26.28
N PRO A 62 20.60 6.99 -26.72
CA PRO A 62 20.41 5.62 -26.23
C PRO A 62 20.42 5.47 -24.73
N ASN A 63 21.20 6.26 -24.01
CA ASN A 63 21.23 6.25 -22.52
C ASN A 63 19.92 6.76 -21.92
N GLN A 64 19.24 7.74 -22.55
CA GLN A 64 17.93 8.20 -22.11
C GLN A 64 16.87 7.11 -22.30
N VAL A 65 16.90 6.39 -23.43
CA VAL A 65 16.01 5.24 -23.67
C VAL A 65 16.22 4.18 -22.60
N LEU A 66 17.47 3.78 -22.35
CA LEU A 66 17.81 2.78 -21.34
C LEU A 66 17.40 3.21 -19.95
N LEU A 67 17.58 4.49 -19.59
CA LEU A 67 17.17 5.03 -18.30
C LEU A 67 15.65 4.99 -18.16
N SER A 68 14.92 5.41 -19.20
CA SER A 68 13.46 5.38 -19.20
C SER A 68 12.91 3.95 -19.10
N ILE A 69 13.50 3.00 -19.82
CA ILE A 69 13.15 1.57 -19.72
C ILE A 69 13.39 1.08 -18.29
N LYS A 70 14.59 1.29 -17.73
CA LYS A 70 14.92 0.88 -16.36
C LYS A 70 13.96 1.47 -15.33
N LYS A 71 13.67 2.77 -15.44
CA LYS A 71 12.73 3.46 -14.55
C LYS A 71 11.33 2.83 -14.60
N ASN A 72 10.84 2.43 -15.78
CA ASN A 72 9.45 1.99 -15.96
C ASN A 72 9.27 0.47 -15.89
N VAL A 73 10.30 -0.33 -16.19
CA VAL A 73 10.23 -1.81 -16.10
C VAL A 73 10.79 -2.33 -14.79
N HIS A 74 11.89 -1.74 -14.30
CA HIS A 74 12.56 -2.22 -13.08
C HIS A 74 12.17 -1.46 -11.82
N SER A 75 11.41 -0.36 -11.90
CA SER A 75 10.99 0.38 -10.70
C SER A 75 10.17 -0.48 -9.74
N GLN A 76 9.24 -1.28 -10.24
CA GLN A 76 8.48 -2.22 -9.42
C GLN A 76 9.37 -3.28 -8.78
N GLN A 77 10.34 -3.84 -9.52
CA GLN A 77 11.29 -4.81 -8.98
C GLN A 77 12.18 -4.17 -7.90
N LEU A 78 12.73 -2.99 -8.16
CA LEU A 78 13.60 -2.28 -7.21
C LEU A 78 12.82 -1.88 -5.95
N VAL A 79 11.58 -1.42 -6.08
CA VAL A 79 10.71 -1.12 -4.93
C VAL A 79 10.43 -2.40 -4.14
N THR A 80 10.10 -3.49 -4.82
CA THR A 80 9.82 -4.78 -4.16
C THR A 80 11.06 -5.34 -3.45
N GLU A 81 12.25 -5.25 -4.07
CA GLU A 81 13.51 -5.68 -3.46
C GLU A 81 13.84 -4.83 -2.23
N GLN A 82 13.66 -3.50 -2.31
CA GLN A 82 13.86 -2.59 -1.18
C GLN A 82 12.88 -2.89 -0.05
N THR A 83 11.57 -3.02 -0.36
CA THR A 83 10.54 -3.36 0.63
C THR A 83 10.85 -4.69 1.33
N THR A 84 11.31 -5.68 0.58
CA THR A 84 11.73 -6.99 1.14
C THR A 84 12.94 -6.84 2.07
N ALA A 85 13.95 -6.04 1.69
CA ALA A 85 15.11 -5.77 2.51
C ALA A 85 14.75 -5.01 3.80
N ASP A 86 13.86 -4.02 3.68
CA ASP A 86 13.37 -3.24 4.80
C ASP A 86 12.58 -4.11 5.80
N TYR A 87 11.72 -5.01 5.31
CA TYR A 87 11.03 -5.96 6.18
C TYR A 87 12.00 -6.92 6.89
N ARG A 88 13.00 -7.44 6.19
CA ARG A 88 14.03 -8.30 6.83
C ARG A 88 14.75 -7.58 7.95
N SER A 89 15.05 -6.30 7.77
CA SER A 89 15.64 -5.43 8.80
C SER A 89 14.69 -5.21 9.99
N GLU A 90 13.39 -5.02 9.71
CA GLU A 90 12.38 -4.75 10.74
C GLU A 90 11.89 -6.04 11.46
N PHE A 91 12.06 -7.20 10.85
CA PHE A 91 11.64 -8.50 11.42
C PHE A 91 12.12 -8.72 12.86
N GLY A 92 13.42 -8.47 13.11
CA GLY A 92 13.99 -8.60 14.45
C GLY A 92 13.39 -7.63 15.47
N ARG A 93 13.07 -6.41 15.04
CA ARG A 93 12.43 -5.39 15.87
C ARG A 93 10.98 -5.76 16.21
N ILE A 94 10.23 -6.30 15.24
CA ILE A 94 8.87 -6.80 15.48
C ILE A 94 8.89 -7.96 16.45
N SER A 95 9.81 -8.93 16.27
CA SER A 95 9.96 -10.07 17.19
C SER A 95 10.33 -9.64 18.61
N SER A 96 11.21 -8.65 18.76
CA SER A 96 11.52 -8.08 20.08
C SER A 96 10.32 -7.37 20.68
N SER A 97 9.55 -6.61 19.87
CA SER A 97 8.34 -5.93 20.34
C SER A 97 7.25 -6.91 20.78
N LEU A 98 7.15 -8.09 20.13
CA LEU A 98 6.25 -9.17 20.53
C LEU A 98 6.56 -9.68 21.94
N GLN A 99 7.84 -9.83 22.28
CA GLN A 99 8.27 -10.31 23.59
C GLN A 99 8.09 -9.25 24.70
N MET A 100 8.13 -7.97 24.34
CA MET A 100 8.05 -6.83 25.26
C MET A 100 6.64 -6.23 25.38
N ALA A 101 5.66 -6.70 24.63
CA ALA A 101 4.30 -6.16 24.63
C ALA A 101 3.56 -6.47 25.93
N GLU A 102 3.38 -5.47 26.78
CA GLU A 102 2.74 -5.59 28.08
C GLU A 102 1.36 -4.92 28.14
N THR A 103 1.14 -3.90 27.32
CA THR A 103 -0.10 -3.11 27.30
C THR A 103 -0.94 -3.39 26.05
N PHE A 104 -2.24 -3.08 26.11
CA PHE A 104 -3.10 -3.16 24.93
C PHE A 104 -2.65 -2.20 23.81
N GLY A 105 -2.06 -1.05 24.17
CA GLY A 105 -1.49 -0.09 23.22
C GLY A 105 -0.31 -0.66 22.44
N ASP A 106 0.56 -1.46 23.08
CA ASP A 106 1.67 -2.14 22.43
C ASP A 106 1.15 -3.12 21.37
N TRP A 107 0.12 -3.91 21.72
CA TRP A 107 -0.52 -4.85 20.79
C TRP A 107 -1.20 -4.14 19.61
N CYS A 108 -1.85 -3.01 19.82
CA CYS A 108 -2.40 -2.20 18.74
C CYS A 108 -1.31 -1.70 17.79
N SER A 109 -0.18 -1.24 18.35
CA SER A 109 0.95 -0.74 17.56
C SER A 109 1.61 -1.86 16.75
N LEU A 110 1.76 -3.01 17.35
CA LEU A 110 2.29 -4.21 16.71
C LEU A 110 1.40 -4.70 15.57
N TYR A 111 0.08 -4.78 15.83
CA TYR A 111 -0.89 -5.16 14.80
C TYR A 111 -0.86 -4.21 13.60
N ARG A 112 -0.80 -2.90 13.84
CA ARG A 112 -0.68 -1.90 12.76
C ARG A 112 0.57 -2.12 11.92
N LYS A 113 1.71 -2.40 12.55
CA LYS A 113 2.96 -2.70 11.83
C LYS A 113 2.83 -3.94 10.95
N LEU A 114 2.29 -5.04 11.50
CA LEU A 114 2.10 -6.28 10.76
C LEU A 114 1.09 -6.13 9.60
N ALA A 115 0.01 -5.38 9.82
CA ALA A 115 -0.97 -5.09 8.78
C ALA A 115 -0.37 -4.20 7.67
N ASN A 116 0.49 -3.24 8.02
CA ASN A 116 1.19 -2.41 7.05
C ASN A 116 2.11 -3.25 6.17
N TRP A 117 2.93 -4.13 6.78
CA TRP A 117 3.80 -5.03 6.04
C TRP A 117 3.03 -6.01 5.14
N GLU A 118 1.83 -6.43 5.54
CA GLU A 118 0.98 -7.27 4.70
C GLU A 118 0.56 -6.55 3.41
N VAL A 119 0.21 -5.27 3.52
CA VAL A 119 -0.11 -4.43 2.36
C VAL A 119 1.13 -4.16 1.51
N ASP A 120 2.24 -3.74 2.14
CA ASP A 120 3.46 -3.36 1.43
C ASP A 120 4.11 -4.56 0.70
N LEU A 121 3.98 -5.77 1.25
CA LEU A 121 4.47 -7.01 0.63
C LEU A 121 3.42 -7.72 -0.26
N SER A 122 2.21 -7.19 -0.39
CA SER A 122 1.14 -7.83 -1.19
C SER A 122 1.55 -8.05 -2.64
N GLU A 123 2.22 -7.07 -3.24
CA GLU A 123 2.70 -7.10 -4.63
C GLU A 123 4.07 -7.79 -4.79
N SER A 124 4.73 -8.19 -3.69
CA SER A 124 6.01 -8.90 -3.77
C SER A 124 5.85 -10.24 -4.48
N THR A 125 6.80 -10.55 -5.36
CA THR A 125 6.90 -11.88 -6.01
C THR A 125 7.64 -12.91 -5.14
N ASP A 126 8.29 -12.46 -4.06
CA ASP A 126 9.02 -13.33 -3.13
C ASP A 126 8.04 -14.03 -2.18
N GLN A 127 7.68 -15.26 -2.53
CA GLN A 127 6.77 -16.08 -1.72
C GLN A 127 7.34 -16.39 -0.34
N SER A 128 8.67 -16.51 -0.22
CA SER A 128 9.31 -16.85 1.05
C SER A 128 9.12 -15.74 2.10
N ILE A 129 9.17 -14.48 1.70
CA ILE A 129 8.97 -13.36 2.62
C ILE A 129 7.51 -13.26 3.09
N LYS A 130 6.55 -13.61 2.22
CA LYS A 130 5.12 -13.67 2.60
C LYS A 130 4.86 -14.79 3.61
N GLU A 131 5.53 -15.91 3.47
CA GLU A 131 5.46 -17.02 4.44
C GLU A 131 6.04 -16.62 5.79
N VAL A 132 7.19 -15.91 5.80
CA VAL A 132 7.79 -15.38 7.01
C VAL A 132 6.87 -14.41 7.72
N LEU A 133 6.24 -13.47 6.99
CA LEU A 133 5.24 -12.55 7.57
C LEU A 133 4.04 -13.30 8.13
N THR A 134 3.54 -14.30 7.41
CA THR A 134 2.42 -15.13 7.85
C THR A 134 2.74 -15.87 9.15
N TYR A 135 3.94 -16.41 9.25
CA TYR A 135 4.42 -17.04 10.48
C TYR A 135 4.49 -16.03 11.64
N GLN A 136 5.08 -14.85 11.42
CA GLN A 136 5.19 -13.80 12.43
C GLN A 136 3.81 -13.30 12.89
N LYS A 137 2.84 -13.18 11.98
CA LYS A 137 1.44 -12.87 12.32
C LYS A 137 0.80 -13.97 13.17
N SER A 138 1.06 -15.22 12.87
CA SER A 138 0.57 -16.36 13.64
C SER A 138 1.14 -16.37 15.06
N GLU A 139 2.45 -16.13 15.21
CA GLU A 139 3.13 -15.99 16.49
C GLU A 139 2.53 -14.82 17.29
N ALA A 140 2.38 -13.64 16.67
CA ALA A 140 1.76 -12.47 17.28
C ALA A 140 0.35 -12.78 17.80
N ASN A 141 -0.45 -13.47 17.01
CA ASN A 141 -1.81 -13.84 17.41
C ASN A 141 -1.83 -14.82 18.60
N GLN A 142 -0.91 -15.78 18.64
CA GLN A 142 -0.79 -16.70 19.77
C GLN A 142 -0.41 -15.98 21.08
N GLU A 143 0.57 -15.08 21.02
CA GLU A 143 0.99 -14.30 22.18
C GLU A 143 -0.11 -13.31 22.63
N PHE A 144 -0.80 -12.65 21.68
CA PHE A 144 -1.95 -11.82 21.96
C PHE A 144 -3.07 -12.60 22.65
N CYS A 145 -3.36 -13.82 22.21
CA CYS A 145 -4.33 -14.68 22.89
C CYS A 145 -3.95 -14.96 24.35
N LYS A 146 -2.66 -15.18 24.65
CA LYS A 146 -2.17 -15.35 26.02
C LYS A 146 -2.33 -14.06 26.83
N PHE A 147 -2.01 -12.91 26.23
CA PHE A 147 -2.19 -11.60 26.83
C PHE A 147 -3.66 -11.34 27.17
N VAL A 148 -4.58 -11.56 26.24
CA VAL A 148 -6.02 -11.40 26.47
C VAL A 148 -6.49 -12.33 27.59
N ARG A 149 -6.12 -13.61 27.58
CA ARG A 149 -6.52 -14.56 28.62
C ARG A 149 -6.12 -14.11 30.04
N ARG A 150 -4.93 -13.49 30.17
CA ARG A 150 -4.44 -12.99 31.47
C ARG A 150 -5.19 -11.76 31.97
N ASN A 151 -5.62 -10.89 31.05
CA ASN A 151 -6.14 -9.56 31.39
C ASN A 151 -7.67 -9.47 31.31
N TYR A 152 -8.34 -10.29 30.53
CA TYR A 152 -9.76 -10.19 30.19
C TYR A 152 -10.68 -10.11 31.40
N TYR A 153 -10.45 -10.94 32.41
CA TYR A 153 -11.24 -10.93 33.63
C TYR A 153 -11.16 -9.56 34.36
N ASN A 154 -9.98 -8.98 34.42
CA ASN A 154 -9.76 -7.69 35.02
C ASN A 154 -10.42 -6.56 34.21
N TRP A 155 -10.34 -6.61 32.90
CA TRP A 155 -10.97 -5.63 32.02
C TRP A 155 -12.50 -5.57 32.17
N ILE A 156 -13.13 -6.70 32.40
CA ILE A 156 -14.59 -6.76 32.62
C ILE A 156 -14.99 -6.35 34.01
N ASN A 157 -14.26 -6.77 35.04
CA ASN A 157 -14.67 -6.64 36.41
C ASN A 157 -14.02 -5.46 37.17
N LYS A 158 -12.84 -5.04 36.75
CA LYS A 158 -12.07 -3.96 37.38
C LYS A 158 -11.71 -2.92 36.33
N ARG A 159 -12.40 -1.78 36.34
CA ARG A 159 -12.00 -0.66 35.49
C ARG A 159 -10.67 -0.10 35.98
N SER A 160 -9.67 -0.08 35.13
CA SER A 160 -8.39 0.61 35.28
C SER A 160 -8.14 1.46 34.05
N ASP A 161 -7.21 2.40 34.14
CA ASP A 161 -6.83 3.28 33.02
C ASP A 161 -6.27 2.49 31.83
N ASP A 162 -5.73 1.28 32.08
CA ASP A 162 -5.23 0.36 31.06
C ASP A 162 -6.32 -0.53 30.43
N THR A 163 -7.60 -0.37 30.85
CA THR A 163 -8.68 -1.18 30.29
C THR A 163 -8.97 -0.73 28.85
N PRO A 164 -8.86 -1.62 27.86
CA PRO A 164 -9.20 -1.25 26.48
C PRO A 164 -10.68 -0.91 26.33
N VAL A 165 -10.99 -0.06 25.36
CA VAL A 165 -12.39 0.19 24.99
C VAL A 165 -12.98 -1.10 24.44
N MET A 166 -13.98 -1.63 25.12
CA MET A 166 -14.68 -2.86 24.78
C MET A 166 -15.97 -2.54 24.01
N SER A 167 -16.53 -3.50 23.26
CA SER A 167 -17.76 -3.30 22.49
C SER A 167 -18.93 -2.75 23.35
N HIS A 168 -19.08 -3.22 24.59
CA HIS A 168 -20.11 -2.75 25.50
C HIS A 168 -19.83 -1.37 26.13
N THR A 169 -18.61 -0.87 26.07
CA THR A 169 -18.24 0.47 26.57
C THR A 169 -18.05 1.49 25.46
N LEU A 170 -17.87 1.06 24.22
CA LEU A 170 -17.53 1.89 23.05
C LEU A 170 -18.47 3.08 22.89
N MET A 171 -19.77 2.84 22.96
CA MET A 171 -20.77 3.91 22.79
C MET A 171 -20.60 5.01 23.84
N ARG A 172 -20.50 4.60 25.11
CA ARG A 172 -20.35 5.54 26.23
C ARG A 172 -19.02 6.28 26.21
N THR A 173 -17.94 5.60 25.84
CA THR A 173 -16.59 6.15 25.96
C THR A 173 -16.21 7.03 24.76
N ASN A 174 -16.63 6.64 23.54
CA ASN A 174 -16.15 7.27 22.31
C ASN A 174 -17.25 7.97 21.51
N ILE A 175 -18.50 7.48 21.54
CA ILE A 175 -19.53 7.97 20.64
C ILE A 175 -20.38 9.06 21.31
N PHE A 176 -20.92 8.80 22.51
CA PHE A 176 -21.79 9.77 23.16
C PHE A 176 -21.13 11.11 23.42
N PRO A 177 -19.86 11.21 23.87
CA PRO A 177 -19.21 12.52 24.01
C PRO A 177 -19.15 13.31 22.70
N VAL A 178 -18.88 12.65 21.57
CA VAL A 178 -18.84 13.31 20.25
C VAL A 178 -20.24 13.79 19.83
N VAL A 179 -21.27 13.00 20.10
CA VAL A 179 -22.67 13.38 19.79
C VAL A 179 -23.14 14.52 20.69
N ASP A 180 -22.77 14.53 21.97
CA ASP A 180 -23.12 15.58 22.91
C ASP A 180 -22.49 16.93 22.52
N GLU A 181 -21.23 16.91 22.05
CA GLU A 181 -20.55 18.10 21.56
C GLU A 181 -21.07 18.56 20.18
N ASN A 182 -21.50 17.60 19.34
CA ASN A 182 -21.93 17.86 17.95
C ASN A 182 -23.26 17.15 17.66
N PRO A 183 -24.42 17.77 17.95
CA PRO A 183 -25.73 17.13 17.77
C PRO A 183 -26.08 16.72 16.33
N LYS A 184 -25.34 17.22 15.34
CA LYS A 184 -25.49 16.85 13.91
C LYS A 184 -24.57 15.70 13.47
N THR A 185 -24.03 14.93 14.43
CA THR A 185 -23.14 13.80 14.14
C THR A 185 -23.91 12.66 13.48
N THR A 186 -23.36 12.09 12.42
CA THR A 186 -23.85 10.85 11.81
C THR A 186 -22.90 9.71 12.14
N LEU A 187 -23.43 8.64 12.71
CA LEU A 187 -22.67 7.41 12.98
C LEU A 187 -22.85 6.43 11.81
N LEU A 188 -21.74 6.08 11.14
CA LEU A 188 -21.71 5.04 10.12
C LEU A 188 -21.05 3.79 10.71
N LEU A 189 -21.83 2.73 10.90
CA LEU A 189 -21.33 1.42 11.32
C LEU A 189 -21.10 0.51 10.12
N ILE A 190 -19.86 0.10 9.90
CA ILE A 190 -19.48 -0.84 8.84
C ILE A 190 -19.14 -2.18 9.51
N ASP A 191 -19.97 -3.19 9.29
CA ASP A 191 -19.76 -4.52 9.85
C ASP A 191 -18.62 -5.27 9.18
N ASN A 192 -17.89 -6.10 9.94
CA ASN A 192 -16.74 -6.90 9.49
C ASN A 192 -15.61 -6.11 8.82
N PHE A 193 -15.53 -4.82 9.07
CA PHE A 193 -14.51 -3.95 8.49
C PHE A 193 -13.27 -3.89 9.38
N ARG A 194 -12.18 -4.51 8.93
CA ARG A 194 -10.93 -4.56 9.68
C ARG A 194 -9.99 -3.41 9.31
N TYR A 195 -9.02 -3.14 10.18
CA TYR A 195 -8.02 -2.08 9.97
C TYR A 195 -7.22 -2.24 8.66
N ASP A 196 -6.86 -3.47 8.30
CA ASP A 196 -6.14 -3.79 7.06
C ASP A 196 -6.97 -3.56 5.78
N GLN A 197 -8.29 -3.49 5.91
CA GLN A 197 -9.21 -3.16 4.82
C GLN A 197 -9.49 -1.65 4.71
N TRP A 198 -9.19 -0.90 5.79
CA TRP A 198 -9.34 0.56 5.81
C TRP A 198 -8.21 1.28 5.07
N ARG A 199 -7.04 0.68 4.91
CA ARG A 199 -5.89 1.23 4.19
C ARG A 199 -5.97 0.97 2.71
#